data_d4643e5ca622d2a5ecf7695030df30df
#
_entry.id   d4643e5ca622d2a5ecf7695030df30df
#
_cell.length_a   1.000
_cell.length_b   1.000
_cell.length_c   1.000
_cell.angle_alpha   90.00
_cell.angle_beta   90.00
_cell.angle_gamma   90.00
#
_symmetry.space_group_name_H-M   'P 1'
#
loop_
_entity.id
_entity.type
_entity.pdbx_description
1 polymer ?
#
loop_
_entity_poly.entity_id
_entity_poly.type
_entity_poly.pdbx_seq_one_letter_code
_entity_poly.pdbx_strand_id
1 'polypeptide(L)'
;QTDTDSNSEGDETPAEEDVNLQTLEISFDRTCQFACSYCNPAFSTSWVKDIKNNGRYEQLTSDGRNHFTHIHESSQLYGYQEDNPYIEAFWKWWESDLHKTLQELRVTGGEPLMSADMWKLFDWFKDNHGKSNMRLAINSNLGGKDALIDKLIQKAQHVEHFHLYTSCEAIFDQAEYIRDGLVWSTWTKNVDRVCAEGNLEGFHMMCTVNALCLFSLTDFLDYCLELKSKYGKDFPTFTLNILRFPSFQSPLIL
;
A
#
# COMPACT_ATOMS: atom_id res chain seq x y z
N GLN A 1 21.64 -1.42 -28.39
CA GLN A 1 20.21 -1.75 -28.35
C GLN A 1 20.08 -3.22 -28.73
N THR A 2 20.04 -4.08 -27.76
CA THR A 2 19.63 -5.47 -27.92
C THR A 2 18.59 -5.71 -26.82
N ASP A 3 17.31 -5.68 -27.24
CA ASP A 3 16.23 -6.24 -26.46
C ASP A 3 16.53 -7.72 -26.27
N THR A 4 16.94 -8.08 -25.08
CA THR A 4 16.90 -9.49 -24.68
C THR A 4 15.47 -9.77 -24.25
N ASP A 5 14.66 -10.26 -25.18
CA ASP A 5 13.44 -10.99 -24.87
C ASP A 5 13.82 -12.13 -23.91
N SER A 6 13.55 -11.93 -22.63
CA SER A 6 13.45 -13.05 -21.72
C SER A 6 12.15 -13.78 -22.02
N ASN A 7 12.18 -14.66 -23.01
CA ASN A 7 11.21 -15.72 -23.11
C ASN A 7 11.37 -16.58 -21.86
N SER A 8 10.60 -16.28 -20.80
CA SER A 8 10.26 -17.28 -19.83
C SER A 8 9.48 -18.33 -20.62
N GLU A 9 10.07 -19.50 -20.80
CA GLU A 9 9.33 -20.68 -21.19
C GLU A 9 8.21 -20.83 -20.19
N GLY A 10 7.02 -20.35 -20.56
CA GLY A 10 5.81 -20.57 -19.79
C GLY A 10 5.64 -22.07 -19.71
N ASP A 11 5.53 -22.59 -18.51
CA ASP A 11 5.13 -23.97 -18.29
C ASP A 11 3.87 -24.20 -19.13
N GLU A 12 3.95 -25.04 -20.15
CA GLU A 12 2.81 -25.37 -21.01
C GLU A 12 1.84 -26.24 -20.20
N THR A 13 1.15 -25.60 -19.25
CA THR A 13 0.04 -26.24 -18.54
C THR A 13 -1.07 -26.50 -19.57
N PRO A 14 -1.56 -27.72 -19.72
CA PRO A 14 -2.63 -28.00 -20.66
C PRO A 14 -3.82 -27.08 -20.43
N ALA A 15 -4.40 -26.53 -21.49
CA ALA A 15 -5.52 -25.59 -21.44
C ALA A 15 -6.78 -26.12 -20.72
N GLU A 16 -6.78 -27.39 -20.36
CA GLU A 16 -7.85 -28.09 -19.65
C GLU A 16 -7.59 -28.22 -18.13
N GLU A 17 -6.44 -27.78 -17.62
CA GLU A 17 -6.16 -27.76 -16.19
C GLU A 17 -6.58 -26.43 -15.56
N ASP A 18 -7.50 -26.48 -14.60
CA ASP A 18 -7.84 -25.34 -13.76
C ASP A 18 -6.66 -24.99 -12.84
N VAL A 19 -5.93 -23.93 -13.16
CA VAL A 19 -4.79 -23.45 -12.37
C VAL A 19 -5.21 -22.26 -11.54
N ASN A 20 -5.10 -22.38 -10.22
CA ASN A 20 -5.31 -21.27 -9.30
C ASN A 20 -4.07 -20.35 -9.19
N LEU A 21 -4.30 -19.10 -8.74
CA LEU A 21 -3.23 -18.12 -8.55
C LEU A 21 -2.30 -18.55 -7.41
N GLN A 22 -1.00 -18.26 -7.59
CA GLN A 22 0.02 -18.37 -6.55
C GLN A 22 0.32 -17.01 -5.90
N THR A 23 0.10 -15.92 -6.64
CA THR A 23 0.28 -14.56 -6.15
C THR A 23 -0.93 -13.72 -6.52
N LEU A 24 -1.45 -12.98 -5.56
CA LEU A 24 -2.57 -12.05 -5.77
C LEU A 24 -2.29 -10.72 -5.07
N GLU A 25 -2.48 -9.63 -5.79
CA GLU A 25 -2.61 -8.29 -5.20
C GLU A 25 -4.06 -7.85 -5.28
N ILE A 26 -4.61 -7.39 -4.15
CA ILE A 26 -6.01 -6.95 -4.05
C ILE A 26 -6.12 -5.62 -3.31
N SER A 27 -7.06 -4.80 -3.74
CA SER A 27 -7.54 -3.61 -3.03
C SER A 27 -9.01 -3.83 -2.67
N PHE A 28 -9.32 -3.92 -1.38
CA PHE A 28 -10.70 -4.10 -0.93
C PHE A 28 -11.52 -2.83 -1.08
N ASP A 29 -10.92 -1.67 -0.78
CA ASP A 29 -11.56 -0.37 -0.93
C ASP A 29 -10.52 0.76 -1.07
N ARG A 30 -11.00 1.97 -1.29
CA ARG A 30 -10.18 3.19 -1.42
C ARG A 30 -10.23 4.08 -0.20
N THR A 31 -10.75 3.61 0.92
CA THR A 31 -10.78 4.38 2.17
C THR A 31 -9.38 4.74 2.60
N CYS A 32 -9.11 6.03 2.73
CA CYS A 32 -7.81 6.54 3.13
C CYS A 32 -7.99 7.87 3.87
N GLN A 33 -7.25 8.06 4.95
CA GLN A 33 -7.23 9.30 5.70
C GLN A 33 -6.23 10.33 5.15
N PHE A 34 -5.39 9.94 4.15
CA PHE A 34 -4.43 10.83 3.50
C PHE A 34 -4.92 11.28 2.12
N ALA A 35 -4.53 12.53 1.76
CA ALA A 35 -4.65 13.09 0.42
C ALA A 35 -3.26 13.41 -0.14
N CYS A 36 -2.41 12.38 -0.27
CA CYS A 36 -1.04 12.55 -0.78
C CYS A 36 -1.04 13.28 -2.12
N SER A 37 -0.08 14.20 -2.30
CA SER A 37 -0.02 15.12 -3.45
C SER A 37 0.00 14.45 -4.83
N TYR A 38 0.50 13.23 -4.91
CA TYR A 38 0.53 12.42 -6.14
C TYR A 38 -0.53 11.32 -6.19
N CYS A 39 -1.43 11.27 -5.20
CA CYS A 39 -2.60 10.39 -5.20
C CYS A 39 -3.80 11.09 -5.85
N ASN A 40 -4.92 10.41 -5.99
CA ASN A 40 -6.10 10.94 -6.64
C ASN A 40 -7.41 10.33 -6.08
N PRO A 41 -8.60 10.84 -6.49
CA PRO A 41 -9.88 10.36 -5.98
C PRO A 41 -10.20 8.88 -6.24
N ALA A 42 -9.54 8.25 -7.22
CA ALA A 42 -9.75 6.82 -7.47
C ALA A 42 -9.16 5.93 -6.36
N PHE A 43 -8.17 6.45 -5.62
CA PHE A 43 -7.43 5.70 -4.60
C PHE A 43 -7.54 6.27 -3.18
N SER A 44 -8.21 7.44 -3.00
CA SER A 44 -8.36 8.04 -1.68
C SER A 44 -9.70 8.75 -1.50
N THR A 45 -10.42 8.37 -0.44
CA THR A 45 -11.64 9.06 -0.02
C THR A 45 -11.38 10.47 0.52
N SER A 46 -10.18 10.75 1.04
CA SER A 46 -9.79 12.11 1.45
C SER A 46 -9.68 13.04 0.25
N TRP A 47 -9.14 12.57 -0.89
CA TRP A 47 -9.18 13.32 -2.14
C TRP A 47 -10.60 13.59 -2.65
N VAL A 48 -11.49 12.59 -2.56
CA VAL A 48 -12.90 12.80 -2.90
C VAL A 48 -13.53 13.89 -2.03
N LYS A 49 -13.26 13.85 -0.73
CA LYS A 49 -13.74 14.85 0.23
C LYS A 49 -13.17 16.24 -0.07
N ASP A 50 -11.87 16.32 -0.36
CA ASP A 50 -11.20 17.59 -0.68
C ASP A 50 -11.83 18.24 -1.91
N ILE A 51 -11.97 17.50 -3.02
CA ILE A 51 -12.56 18.02 -4.26
C ILE A 51 -14.04 18.41 -4.07
N LYS A 52 -14.80 17.69 -3.25
CA LYS A 52 -16.17 18.07 -2.93
C LYS A 52 -16.26 19.39 -2.15
N ASN A 53 -15.30 19.67 -1.29
CA ASN A 53 -15.30 20.87 -0.44
C ASN A 53 -14.69 22.09 -1.14
N ASN A 54 -13.61 21.89 -1.90
CA ASN A 54 -12.78 22.96 -2.46
C ASN A 54 -12.93 23.13 -3.98
N GLY A 55 -13.63 22.21 -4.65
CA GLY A 55 -13.77 22.17 -6.09
C GLY A 55 -12.62 21.42 -6.78
N ARG A 56 -12.73 21.32 -8.10
CA ARG A 56 -11.75 20.66 -8.95
C ARG A 56 -10.55 21.56 -9.18
N TYR A 57 -9.37 20.99 -9.24
CA TYR A 57 -8.13 21.70 -9.57
C TYR A 57 -7.90 21.64 -11.09
N GLU A 58 -8.72 22.35 -11.84
CA GLU A 58 -8.79 22.28 -13.32
C GLU A 58 -7.47 22.65 -14.02
N GLN A 59 -6.60 23.40 -13.32
CA GLN A 59 -5.28 23.81 -13.83
C GLN A 59 -4.23 22.69 -13.68
N LEU A 60 -4.49 21.70 -12.84
CA LEU A 60 -3.59 20.57 -12.66
C LEU A 60 -3.89 19.50 -13.70
N THR A 61 -3.09 19.49 -14.76
CA THR A 61 -3.15 18.48 -15.82
C THR A 61 -1.90 17.63 -15.81
N SER A 62 -2.06 16.34 -16.06
CA SER A 62 -0.95 15.41 -16.24
C SER A 62 -1.10 14.72 -17.58
N ASP A 63 -0.07 14.77 -18.42
CA ASP A 63 -0.04 14.20 -19.78
C ASP A 63 -1.24 14.64 -20.65
N GLY A 64 -1.62 15.92 -20.53
CA GLY A 64 -2.78 16.48 -21.22
C GLY A 64 -4.14 16.00 -20.70
N ARG A 65 -4.17 15.32 -19.57
CA ARG A 65 -5.39 14.77 -18.94
C ARG A 65 -5.63 15.46 -17.60
N ASN A 66 -6.90 15.75 -17.32
CA ASN A 66 -7.33 16.32 -16.05
C ASN A 66 -8.02 15.31 -15.12
N HIS A 67 -7.91 14.01 -15.41
CA HIS A 67 -8.50 12.95 -14.59
C HIS A 67 -7.94 12.92 -13.16
N PHE A 68 -6.77 13.51 -12.94
CA PHE A 68 -6.19 13.66 -11.61
C PHE A 68 -7.09 14.43 -10.63
N THR A 69 -7.86 15.39 -11.15
CA THR A 69 -8.73 16.25 -10.35
C THR A 69 -10.21 15.94 -10.51
N HIS A 70 -10.57 14.98 -11.38
CA HIS A 70 -11.94 14.61 -11.62
C HIS A 70 -12.36 13.39 -10.80
N ILE A 71 -13.53 13.51 -10.18
CA ILE A 71 -14.21 12.35 -9.63
C ILE A 71 -14.94 11.70 -10.79
N HIS A 72 -14.39 10.63 -11.35
CA HIS A 72 -15.08 9.84 -12.36
C HIS A 72 -16.24 9.06 -11.75
N GLU A 73 -17.31 8.85 -12.51
CA GLU A 73 -18.43 8.01 -12.07
C GLU A 73 -17.96 6.61 -11.70
N SER A 74 -17.02 6.04 -12.48
CA SER A 74 -16.39 4.75 -12.18
C SER A 74 -15.65 4.71 -10.85
N SER A 75 -15.13 5.85 -10.35
CA SER A 75 -14.48 5.92 -9.05
C SER A 75 -15.46 6.06 -7.88
N GLN A 76 -16.76 6.14 -8.17
CA GLN A 76 -17.83 6.19 -7.16
C GLN A 76 -18.59 4.86 -7.02
N LEU A 77 -18.38 3.91 -7.94
CA LEU A 77 -19.16 2.67 -8.04
C LEU A 77 -19.11 1.78 -6.79
N TYR A 78 -18.08 1.90 -5.98
CA TYR A 78 -17.96 1.12 -4.75
C TYR A 78 -17.51 2.05 -3.62
N GLY A 79 -18.46 2.81 -3.10
CA GLY A 79 -18.29 3.60 -1.89
C GLY A 79 -18.20 2.70 -0.66
N TYR A 80 -17.69 3.24 0.43
CA TYR A 80 -17.52 2.54 1.72
C TYR A 80 -18.79 1.82 2.24
N GLN A 81 -19.97 2.13 1.71
CA GLN A 81 -21.26 1.60 2.15
C GLN A 81 -22.01 0.83 1.05
N GLU A 82 -21.39 0.61 -0.12
CA GLU A 82 -22.02 -0.12 -1.20
C GLU A 82 -21.55 -1.58 -1.22
N ASP A 83 -22.48 -2.48 -1.50
CA ASP A 83 -22.18 -3.89 -1.71
C ASP A 83 -21.27 -4.03 -2.93
N ASN A 84 -20.01 -4.41 -2.71
CA ASN A 84 -19.05 -4.62 -3.78
C ASN A 84 -19.06 -6.10 -4.20
N PRO A 85 -19.59 -6.44 -5.39
CA PRO A 85 -19.71 -7.84 -5.83
C PRO A 85 -18.33 -8.51 -6.00
N TYR A 86 -17.26 -7.75 -6.22
CA TYR A 86 -15.91 -8.32 -6.31
C TYR A 86 -15.39 -8.79 -4.96
N ILE A 87 -15.77 -8.14 -3.86
CA ILE A 87 -15.40 -8.58 -2.50
C ILE A 87 -16.14 -9.87 -2.15
N GLU A 88 -17.44 -9.95 -2.47
CA GLU A 88 -18.19 -11.20 -2.33
C GLU A 88 -17.57 -12.35 -3.13
N ALA A 89 -17.23 -12.07 -4.39
CA ALA A 89 -16.59 -13.06 -5.26
C ALA A 89 -15.22 -13.48 -4.71
N PHE A 90 -14.42 -12.54 -4.22
CA PHE A 90 -13.13 -12.83 -3.58
C PHE A 90 -13.31 -13.77 -2.38
N TRP A 91 -14.23 -13.48 -1.46
CA TRP A 91 -14.42 -14.31 -0.27
C TRP A 91 -14.96 -15.70 -0.61
N LYS A 92 -15.85 -15.80 -1.58
CA LYS A 92 -16.31 -17.08 -2.12
C LYS A 92 -15.16 -17.93 -2.66
N TRP A 93 -14.30 -17.30 -3.47
CA TRP A 93 -13.12 -17.96 -4.01
C TRP A 93 -12.08 -18.27 -2.95
N TRP A 94 -11.87 -17.34 -2.00
CA TRP A 94 -11.00 -17.55 -0.85
C TRP A 94 -11.38 -18.82 -0.07
N GLU A 95 -12.64 -18.96 0.28
CA GLU A 95 -13.16 -20.10 1.08
C GLU A 95 -13.11 -21.43 0.31
N SER A 96 -13.27 -21.41 -1.01
CA SER A 96 -13.22 -22.63 -1.81
C SER A 96 -11.79 -23.12 -2.06
N ASP A 97 -10.97 -22.33 -2.70
CA ASP A 97 -9.71 -22.79 -3.31
C ASP A 97 -8.54 -21.85 -3.13
N LEU A 98 -8.75 -20.52 -3.23
CA LEU A 98 -7.69 -19.55 -3.40
C LEU A 98 -6.65 -19.61 -2.26
N HIS A 99 -7.12 -19.72 -1.01
CA HIS A 99 -6.24 -19.80 0.16
C HIS A 99 -5.33 -21.04 0.16
N LYS A 100 -5.64 -22.08 -0.64
CA LYS A 100 -4.87 -23.33 -0.71
C LYS A 100 -3.67 -23.22 -1.65
N THR A 101 -3.73 -22.33 -2.63
CA THR A 101 -2.74 -22.22 -3.70
C THR A 101 -1.88 -20.96 -3.60
N LEU A 102 -2.38 -19.90 -2.93
CA LEU A 102 -1.61 -18.67 -2.76
C LEU A 102 -0.35 -18.89 -1.93
N GLN A 103 0.75 -18.45 -2.48
CA GLN A 103 2.05 -18.30 -1.81
C GLN A 103 2.21 -16.88 -1.27
N GLU A 104 1.65 -15.87 -1.97
CA GLU A 104 1.66 -14.48 -1.54
C GLU A 104 0.30 -13.81 -1.80
N LEU A 105 -0.24 -13.20 -0.76
CA LEU A 105 -1.36 -12.26 -0.84
C LEU A 105 -0.87 -10.88 -0.47
N ARG A 106 -0.97 -9.93 -1.40
CA ARG A 106 -0.66 -8.53 -1.18
C ARG A 106 -1.93 -7.70 -1.09
N VAL A 107 -2.07 -6.95 0.00
CA VAL A 107 -3.21 -6.03 0.17
C VAL A 107 -2.73 -4.60 0.04
N THR A 108 -3.33 -3.92 -0.93
CA THR A 108 -3.11 -2.51 -1.24
C THR A 108 -4.43 -1.73 -1.17
N GLY A 109 -4.52 -0.59 -1.82
CA GLY A 109 -5.74 0.22 -1.92
C GLY A 109 -5.55 1.62 -1.39
N GLY A 110 -6.53 2.16 -0.67
CA GLY A 110 -6.41 3.41 0.06
C GLY A 110 -5.48 3.22 1.27
N GLU A 111 -6.06 2.94 2.43
CA GLU A 111 -5.33 2.49 3.62
C GLU A 111 -5.90 1.15 4.08
N PRO A 112 -5.21 0.03 3.84
CA PRO A 112 -5.73 -1.31 4.16
C PRO A 112 -6.17 -1.49 5.61
N LEU A 113 -5.49 -0.86 6.56
CA LEU A 113 -5.84 -0.95 7.98
C LEU A 113 -7.20 -0.30 8.31
N MET A 114 -7.77 0.49 7.40
CA MET A 114 -9.13 1.03 7.54
C MET A 114 -10.21 0.11 6.97
N SER A 115 -9.83 -0.94 6.25
CA SER A 115 -10.77 -1.89 5.64
C SER A 115 -11.21 -2.97 6.62
N ALA A 116 -12.51 -3.25 6.67
CA ALA A 116 -13.06 -4.36 7.46
C ALA A 116 -12.60 -5.72 6.91
N ASP A 117 -12.49 -5.85 5.59
CA ASP A 117 -12.06 -7.08 4.93
C ASP A 117 -10.59 -7.40 5.20
N MET A 118 -9.75 -6.38 5.36
CA MET A 118 -8.37 -6.58 5.82
C MET A 118 -8.33 -7.25 7.21
N TRP A 119 -9.18 -6.81 8.13
CA TRP A 119 -9.24 -7.41 9.46
C TRP A 119 -9.85 -8.82 9.45
N LYS A 120 -10.77 -9.10 8.53
CA LYS A 120 -11.31 -10.45 8.30
C LYS A 120 -10.20 -11.41 7.82
N LEU A 121 -9.25 -10.95 6.99
CA LEU A 121 -8.07 -11.74 6.63
C LEU A 121 -7.21 -12.09 7.85
N PHE A 122 -6.92 -11.12 8.71
CA PHE A 122 -6.18 -11.40 9.95
C PHE A 122 -6.89 -12.39 10.85
N ASP A 123 -8.21 -12.34 10.92
CA ASP A 123 -8.99 -13.32 11.70
C ASP A 123 -8.87 -14.72 11.08
N TRP A 124 -8.86 -14.82 9.75
CA TRP A 124 -8.60 -16.08 9.05
C TRP A 124 -7.21 -16.63 9.39
N PHE A 125 -6.15 -15.80 9.35
CA PHE A 125 -4.80 -16.24 9.73
C PHE A 125 -4.72 -16.70 11.18
N LYS A 126 -5.42 -16.02 12.08
CA LYS A 126 -5.52 -16.46 13.49
C LYS A 126 -6.13 -17.85 13.62
N ASP A 127 -7.23 -18.10 12.92
CA ASP A 127 -7.96 -19.39 12.98
C ASP A 127 -7.19 -20.51 12.27
N ASN A 128 -6.26 -20.16 11.39
CA ASN A 128 -5.40 -21.07 10.63
C ASN A 128 -3.91 -20.96 11.00
N HIS A 129 -3.60 -20.40 12.18
CA HIS A 129 -2.22 -20.25 12.65
C HIS A 129 -1.49 -21.61 12.67
N GLY A 130 -0.25 -21.62 12.15
CA GLY A 130 0.55 -22.83 12.00
C GLY A 130 0.10 -23.77 10.88
N LYS A 131 -0.86 -23.38 10.03
CA LYS A 131 -1.37 -24.20 8.92
C LYS A 131 -1.15 -23.58 7.54
N SER A 132 -0.75 -22.34 7.48
CA SER A 132 -0.56 -21.62 6.23
C SER A 132 0.86 -21.06 6.13
N ASN A 133 1.56 -21.40 5.05
CA ASN A 133 2.87 -20.84 4.69
C ASN A 133 2.73 -19.62 3.76
N MET A 134 1.52 -19.10 3.60
CA MET A 134 1.25 -17.96 2.74
C MET A 134 1.85 -16.68 3.34
N ARG A 135 2.58 -15.94 2.52
CA ARG A 135 3.04 -14.60 2.84
C ARG A 135 1.86 -13.62 2.76
N LEU A 136 1.61 -12.91 3.85
CA LEU A 136 0.73 -11.74 3.82
C LEU A 136 1.56 -10.46 3.74
N ALA A 137 1.38 -9.70 2.67
CA ALA A 137 2.03 -8.41 2.45
C ALA A 137 0.99 -7.28 2.49
N ILE A 138 1.22 -6.23 3.28
CA ILE A 138 0.30 -5.10 3.40
C ILE A 138 1.04 -3.81 3.11
N ASN A 139 0.45 -2.95 2.28
CA ASN A 139 0.96 -1.61 2.02
C ASN A 139 0.16 -0.60 2.85
N SER A 140 0.67 -0.21 4.03
CA SER A 140 0.03 0.76 4.92
C SER A 140 0.78 2.09 4.97
N ASN A 141 0.05 3.19 5.05
CA ASN A 141 0.64 4.50 5.28
C ASN A 141 1.10 4.72 6.73
N LEU A 142 0.79 3.80 7.65
CA LEU A 142 1.12 3.83 9.08
C LEU A 142 0.74 5.13 9.81
N GLY A 143 -0.14 5.95 9.24
CA GLY A 143 -0.64 7.19 9.86
C GLY A 143 -1.81 6.98 10.83
N GLY A 144 -2.07 5.73 11.21
CA GLY A 144 -3.17 5.38 12.11
C GLY A 144 -2.96 5.83 13.55
N LYS A 145 -4.08 6.00 14.29
CA LYS A 145 -4.05 6.23 15.73
C LYS A 145 -3.53 5.00 16.47
N ASP A 146 -3.06 5.20 17.70
CA ASP A 146 -2.48 4.15 18.56
C ASP A 146 -3.34 2.86 18.59
N ALA A 147 -4.64 2.97 18.79
CA ALA A 147 -5.53 1.82 18.83
C ALA A 147 -5.54 0.98 17.54
N LEU A 148 -5.30 1.60 16.37
CA LEU A 148 -5.21 0.90 15.10
C LEU A 148 -3.88 0.14 14.98
N ILE A 149 -2.80 0.75 15.45
CA ILE A 149 -1.47 0.14 15.49
C ILE A 149 -1.42 -0.98 16.53
N ASP A 150 -2.03 -0.79 17.70
CA ASP A 150 -2.19 -1.85 18.71
C ASP A 150 -2.88 -3.07 18.13
N LYS A 151 -3.97 -2.84 17.39
CA LYS A 151 -4.71 -3.91 16.72
C LYS A 151 -3.86 -4.61 15.67
N LEU A 152 -3.08 -3.87 14.87
CA LEU A 152 -2.16 -4.43 13.87
C LEU A 152 -1.13 -5.33 14.55
N ILE A 153 -0.42 -4.82 15.55
CA ILE A 153 0.61 -5.55 16.29
C ILE A 153 0.04 -6.83 16.91
N GLN A 154 -1.12 -6.73 17.57
CA GLN A 154 -1.79 -7.87 18.17
C GLN A 154 -2.16 -8.95 17.14
N LYS A 155 -2.73 -8.54 16.01
CA LYS A 155 -3.19 -9.48 14.99
C LYS A 155 -2.03 -10.07 14.18
N ALA A 156 -0.97 -9.32 13.94
CA ALA A 156 0.22 -9.78 13.25
C ALA A 156 0.92 -10.97 13.94
N GLN A 157 0.72 -11.14 15.25
CA GLN A 157 1.27 -12.28 16.00
C GLN A 157 0.79 -13.65 15.48
N HIS A 158 -0.28 -13.67 14.71
CA HIS A 158 -0.87 -14.89 14.17
C HIS A 158 -0.49 -15.14 12.69
N VAL A 159 0.27 -14.25 12.08
CA VAL A 159 0.72 -14.36 10.68
C VAL A 159 2.20 -14.72 10.68
N GLU A 160 2.56 -15.92 10.22
CA GLU A 160 3.94 -16.41 10.27
C GLU A 160 4.86 -15.66 9.30
N HIS A 161 4.38 -15.40 8.07
CA HIS A 161 5.12 -14.72 7.02
C HIS A 161 4.50 -13.33 6.74
N PHE A 162 4.60 -12.44 7.73
CA PHE A 162 4.02 -11.10 7.63
C PHE A 162 5.04 -10.08 7.13
N HIS A 163 4.74 -9.45 5.99
CA HIS A 163 5.50 -8.37 5.39
C HIS A 163 4.70 -7.06 5.42
N LEU A 164 5.26 -6.06 6.04
CA LEU A 164 4.67 -4.73 6.10
C LEU A 164 5.45 -3.75 5.23
N TYR A 165 4.75 -3.12 4.30
CA TYR A 165 5.27 -2.06 3.45
C TYR A 165 4.70 -0.73 3.92
N THR A 166 5.54 0.29 4.06
CA THR A 166 5.09 1.64 4.33
C THR A 166 5.74 2.62 3.37
N SER A 167 5.03 3.70 3.07
CA SER A 167 5.49 4.64 2.06
C SER A 167 5.86 5.97 2.70
N CYS A 168 7.10 6.41 2.47
CA CYS A 168 7.57 7.75 2.80
C CYS A 168 8.79 8.10 1.93
N GLU A 169 9.01 9.39 1.65
CA GLU A 169 10.07 9.87 0.76
C GLU A 169 10.75 11.15 1.24
N ALA A 170 10.34 11.68 2.39
CA ALA A 170 10.84 12.93 2.96
C ALA A 170 10.74 12.87 4.49
N ILE A 171 11.25 13.89 5.18
CA ILE A 171 11.17 14.04 6.64
C ILE A 171 10.40 15.32 7.03
N PHE A 172 9.89 15.35 8.26
CA PHE A 172 9.22 16.48 8.91
C PHE A 172 8.13 17.13 8.04
N ASP A 173 8.10 18.46 8.02
CA ASP A 173 7.10 19.26 7.32
C ASP A 173 7.00 18.92 5.82
N GLN A 174 8.10 18.50 5.21
CA GLN A 174 8.08 18.12 3.80
C GLN A 174 7.37 16.79 3.58
N ALA A 175 7.52 15.82 4.48
CA ALA A 175 6.75 14.60 4.43
C ALA A 175 5.26 14.86 4.64
N GLU A 176 4.92 15.75 5.60
CA GLU A 176 3.54 16.16 5.88
C GLU A 176 2.92 16.92 4.70
N TYR A 177 3.70 17.76 4.01
CA TYR A 177 3.24 18.48 2.81
C TYR A 177 2.97 17.54 1.63
N ILE A 178 3.87 16.58 1.38
CA ILE A 178 3.73 15.62 0.28
C ILE A 178 2.57 14.66 0.55
N ARG A 179 2.40 14.28 1.80
CA ARG A 179 1.40 13.30 2.25
C ARG A 179 0.39 13.95 3.19
N ASP A 180 -0.44 14.84 2.63
CA ASP A 180 -1.47 15.54 3.40
C ASP A 180 -2.28 14.55 4.24
N GLY A 181 -2.31 14.79 5.56
CA GLY A 181 -2.86 13.90 6.59
C GLY A 181 -1.79 13.11 7.38
N LEU A 182 -0.54 13.07 6.93
CA LEU A 182 0.57 12.53 7.70
C LEU A 182 0.96 13.51 8.81
N VAL A 183 1.22 12.99 10.00
CA VAL A 183 1.87 13.69 11.11
C VAL A 183 3.18 12.97 11.39
N TRP A 184 4.32 13.61 11.11
CA TRP A 184 5.64 12.99 11.13
C TRP A 184 5.95 12.29 12.46
N SER A 185 5.70 12.96 13.58
CA SER A 185 5.94 12.39 14.91
C SER A 185 5.08 11.17 15.22
N THR A 186 3.85 11.14 14.71
CA THR A 186 2.96 9.96 14.84
C THR A 186 3.46 8.83 13.95
N TRP A 187 3.84 9.14 12.71
CA TRP A 187 4.31 8.15 11.76
C TRP A 187 5.60 7.47 12.24
N THR A 188 6.61 8.24 12.68
CA THR A 188 7.87 7.70 13.21
C THR A 188 7.66 6.85 14.46
N LYS A 189 6.78 7.29 15.38
CA LYS A 189 6.36 6.49 16.53
C LYS A 189 5.75 5.16 16.09
N ASN A 190 4.86 5.17 15.10
CA ASN A 190 4.20 3.96 14.61
C ASN A 190 5.19 3.02 13.92
N VAL A 191 6.13 3.56 13.12
CA VAL A 191 7.24 2.81 12.54
C VAL A 191 8.08 2.12 13.62
N ASP A 192 8.49 2.86 14.63
CA ASP A 192 9.25 2.30 15.76
C ASP A 192 8.48 1.17 16.45
N ARG A 193 7.19 1.36 16.70
CA ARG A 193 6.35 0.37 17.36
C ARG A 193 6.20 -0.91 16.55
N VAL A 194 5.91 -0.80 15.26
CA VAL A 194 5.77 -1.99 14.40
C VAL A 194 7.09 -2.74 14.24
N CYS A 195 8.22 -2.03 14.18
CA CYS A 195 9.54 -2.64 14.13
C CYS A 195 9.93 -3.35 15.44
N ALA A 196 9.53 -2.78 16.58
CA ALA A 196 9.89 -3.33 17.90
C ALA A 196 8.96 -4.45 18.38
N GLU A 197 7.65 -4.36 18.07
CA GLU A 197 6.59 -5.17 18.66
C GLU A 197 5.87 -6.05 17.65
N GLY A 198 5.99 -5.72 16.34
CA GLY A 198 5.14 -6.29 15.29
C GLY A 198 5.70 -7.57 14.73
N ASN A 199 5.61 -8.70 15.14
CA ASN A 199 6.03 -10.00 14.57
C ASN A 199 6.16 -10.01 13.01
N LEU A 200 7.11 -9.20 12.50
CA LEU A 200 7.32 -8.99 11.07
C LEU A 200 8.44 -9.89 10.56
N GLU A 201 8.21 -10.63 9.48
CA GLU A 201 9.27 -11.26 8.70
C GLU A 201 10.00 -10.23 7.82
N GLY A 202 9.29 -9.23 7.32
CA GLY A 202 9.85 -8.15 6.53
C GLY A 202 9.18 -6.79 6.80
N PHE A 203 10.01 -5.74 6.89
CA PHE A 203 9.56 -4.35 6.90
C PHE A 203 10.21 -3.59 5.75
N HIS A 204 9.41 -2.93 4.95
CA HIS A 204 9.83 -2.38 3.67
C HIS A 204 9.44 -0.91 3.55
N MET A 205 10.43 -0.05 3.32
CA MET A 205 10.24 1.36 3.08
C MET A 205 10.10 1.59 1.56
N MET A 206 8.93 2.02 1.12
CA MET A 206 8.66 2.35 -0.28
C MET A 206 8.79 3.86 -0.47
N CYS A 207 9.83 4.29 -1.16
CA CYS A 207 10.07 5.68 -1.47
C CYS A 207 9.59 6.00 -2.89
N THR A 208 8.56 6.84 -3.01
CA THR A 208 8.10 7.35 -4.29
C THR A 208 8.81 8.67 -4.59
N VAL A 209 9.97 8.58 -5.24
CA VAL A 209 10.79 9.74 -5.59
C VAL A 209 10.02 10.65 -6.54
N ASN A 210 9.77 11.88 -6.09
CA ASN A 210 9.05 12.92 -6.80
C ASN A 210 9.81 14.25 -6.69
N ALA A 211 9.43 15.24 -7.49
CA ALA A 211 10.11 16.53 -7.50
C ALA A 211 10.10 17.23 -6.14
N LEU A 212 9.07 17.01 -5.32
CA LEU A 212 8.92 17.66 -4.01
C LEU A 212 9.83 17.05 -2.95
N CYS A 213 10.25 15.79 -3.07
CA CYS A 213 11.05 15.13 -2.03
C CYS A 213 12.56 15.31 -2.20
N LEU A 214 13.06 15.79 -3.34
CA LEU A 214 14.47 15.75 -3.69
C LEU A 214 15.39 16.42 -2.65
N PHE A 215 14.97 17.53 -2.06
CA PHE A 215 15.77 18.24 -1.07
C PHE A 215 15.77 17.59 0.33
N SER A 216 14.88 16.66 0.57
CA SER A 216 14.74 15.94 1.84
C SER A 216 15.07 14.45 1.72
N LEU A 217 15.35 13.97 0.51
CA LEU A 217 15.54 12.55 0.23
C LEU A 217 16.76 11.98 0.96
N THR A 218 17.88 12.72 0.99
CA THR A 218 19.10 12.29 1.72
C THR A 218 18.85 12.16 3.21
N ASP A 219 18.18 13.12 3.81
CA ASP A 219 17.84 13.08 5.23
C ASP A 219 16.90 11.91 5.56
N PHE A 220 15.97 11.62 4.63
CA PHE A 220 15.10 10.45 4.75
C PHE A 220 15.88 9.12 4.64
N LEU A 221 16.88 9.06 3.77
CA LEU A 221 17.78 7.89 3.69
C LEU A 221 18.59 7.71 4.97
N ASP A 222 19.06 8.80 5.56
CA ASP A 222 19.77 8.77 6.85
C ASP A 222 18.84 8.24 7.96
N TYR A 223 17.60 8.68 8.01
CA TYR A 223 16.60 8.11 8.92
C TYR A 223 16.40 6.60 8.69
N CYS A 224 16.36 6.13 7.45
CA CYS A 224 16.29 4.69 7.16
C CYS A 224 17.53 3.93 7.63
N LEU A 225 18.72 4.54 7.54
CA LEU A 225 19.98 3.96 8.07
C LEU A 225 19.96 3.90 9.61
N GLU A 226 19.41 4.88 10.28
CA GLU A 226 19.21 4.87 11.74
C GLU A 226 18.29 3.71 12.14
N LEU A 227 17.17 3.52 11.44
CA LEU A 227 16.28 2.37 11.68
C LEU A 227 17.00 1.04 11.47
N LYS A 228 17.80 0.91 10.40
CA LYS A 228 18.62 -0.29 10.16
C LYS A 228 19.65 -0.53 11.28
N SER A 229 20.25 0.51 11.78
CA SER A 229 21.18 0.43 12.92
C SER A 229 20.47 -0.03 14.20
N LYS A 230 19.22 0.41 14.39
CA LYS A 230 18.43 0.13 15.59
C LYS A 230 17.82 -1.27 15.58
N TYR A 231 17.31 -1.73 14.43
CA TYR A 231 16.50 -2.96 14.33
C TYR A 231 17.18 -4.11 13.60
N GLY A 232 18.33 -3.88 12.95
CA GLY A 232 19.12 -4.89 12.26
C GLY A 232 19.31 -4.63 10.77
N LYS A 233 20.28 -5.30 10.16
CA LYS A 233 20.73 -5.02 8.79
C LYS A 233 19.67 -5.21 7.70
N ASP A 234 18.75 -6.12 7.94
CA ASP A 234 17.71 -6.47 6.96
C ASP A 234 16.43 -5.66 7.15
N PHE A 235 16.41 -4.71 8.11
CA PHE A 235 15.21 -4.03 8.57
C PHE A 235 15.42 -2.52 8.78
N PRO A 236 14.73 -1.64 8.04
CA PRO A 236 13.89 -1.87 6.88
C PRO A 236 14.68 -2.17 5.60
N THR A 237 14.07 -2.87 4.64
CA THR A 237 14.53 -2.80 3.26
C THR A 237 14.02 -1.51 2.61
N PHE A 238 14.66 -1.07 1.54
CA PHE A 238 14.36 0.20 0.90
C PHE A 238 14.15 0.02 -0.60
N THR A 239 13.06 0.57 -1.13
CA THR A 239 12.74 0.54 -2.56
C THR A 239 12.50 1.94 -3.09
N LEU A 240 13.19 2.31 -4.17
CA LEU A 240 13.01 3.55 -4.89
C LEU A 240 12.10 3.34 -6.09
N ASN A 241 10.99 4.05 -6.12
CA ASN A 241 10.09 4.13 -7.26
C ASN A 241 10.08 5.57 -7.78
N ILE A 242 10.40 5.75 -9.04
CA ILE A 242 10.36 7.09 -9.66
C ILE A 242 8.92 7.40 -10.03
N LEU A 243 8.39 8.49 -9.50
CA LEU A 243 7.05 8.97 -9.82
C LEU A 243 6.97 9.36 -11.30
N ARG A 244 6.05 8.73 -12.02
CA ARG A 244 5.75 9.07 -13.42
C ARG A 244 4.46 9.85 -13.56
N PHE A 245 3.51 9.58 -12.69
CA PHE A 245 2.20 10.21 -12.69
C PHE A 245 1.81 10.68 -11.27
N PRO A 246 1.33 11.94 -11.09
CA PRO A 246 1.14 12.96 -12.13
C PRO A 246 2.48 13.50 -12.67
N SER A 247 2.54 13.76 -13.98
CA SER A 247 3.81 14.16 -14.66
C SER A 247 4.41 15.44 -14.11
N PHE A 248 3.60 16.40 -13.66
CA PHE A 248 4.08 17.66 -13.08
C PHE A 248 4.79 17.52 -11.73
N GLN A 249 4.74 16.35 -11.09
CA GLN A 249 5.52 16.04 -9.88
C GLN A 249 6.64 15.03 -10.14
N SER A 250 6.76 14.56 -11.37
CA SER A 250 7.85 13.65 -11.72
C SER A 250 9.20 14.35 -11.60
N PRO A 251 10.23 13.72 -11.01
CA PRO A 251 11.56 14.30 -11.00
C PRO A 251 12.18 14.40 -12.41
N LEU A 252 11.56 13.77 -13.41
CA LEU A 252 12.02 13.83 -14.81
C LEU A 252 11.72 15.17 -15.50
N ILE A 253 10.97 16.08 -14.85
CA ILE A 253 10.68 17.42 -15.37
C ILE A 253 11.74 18.46 -14.95
N LEU A 254 12.65 18.11 -14.05
CA LEU A 254 13.74 18.94 -13.56
C LEU A 254 14.98 18.73 -14.40
#